data_d2d9b6f717021d01d7c2c09d5f8622e7
#
_entry.id   d2d9b6f717021d01d7c2c09d5f8622e7
#
_cell.length_a   1.000
_cell.length_b   1.000
_cell.length_c   1.000
_cell.angle_alpha   90.00
_cell.angle_beta   90.00
_cell.angle_gamma   90.00
#
_symmetry.space_group_name_H-M   'P 1'
#
loop_
_entity.id
_entity.type
_entity.pdbx_description
1 polymer ?
#
loop_
_entity_poly.entity_id
_entity_poly.type
_entity_poly.pdbx_seq_one_letter_code
_entity_poly.pdbx_strand_id
1 'polypeptide(L)'
;MKLLFTNFLCILLFISFNTARSNAEPYTIELERVNMPGTPSIHSFAFAQSNGKWLFIGGRTNGLHGFDAASAFPKQFANKNIFVINPNTIQTYSRNIFIDCVNSTADPLRSTNMQFVQDGNKLYITGGYGFDSTSGNFVTFPVLTVIDVEEMIQAVSTGASILPHIRQLTDSRMQVCGGDLEKLGDYFYLIGGHKFNGLYSEFSNDQVYSDQIRKFKITDTGGNLGITDYSTADDTVEFHRRDMNVIPAMKPDGVTPYLILYGGVFRHGSNIPYLNPINIEASGTFVDLSFTQKMSQYTCAFLNAFNPASGDMHTTFFGGMSVYYYNEITQQQEYDSLVPFINDITTLTKFSSGISEEKISITKMPALLGTNAQFILEPSIPQFSSGVIKLNELSGRTFAGYIFGGIRALLPNNTPSFPSDYILKVYITPKIVNITPLGSNIAAKYELSQNFPNPFNPSTKIKFSVNSGSQETTLKVFNSLGNEVGLLVNERLSAGVYEVSFDGSKMSSGIYFYKLQSGNFTETRKMLLIK
;
A
#
# COMPACT_ATOMS: atom_id res chain seq x y z
N MET A 1 41.29 -29.91 55.90
CA MET A 1 41.46 -29.91 54.46
C MET A 1 40.23 -29.20 53.88
N LYS A 2 40.34 -27.87 53.67
CA LYS A 2 39.23 -27.01 53.16
C LYS A 2 39.41 -26.87 51.65
N LEU A 3 38.45 -27.34 50.85
CA LEU A 3 38.37 -27.05 49.42
C LEU A 3 37.72 -25.67 49.24
N LEU A 4 38.46 -24.74 48.62
CA LEU A 4 37.92 -23.51 48.08
C LEU A 4 37.29 -23.80 46.70
N PHE A 5 35.98 -23.56 46.59
CA PHE A 5 35.30 -23.41 45.28
C PHE A 5 35.38 -21.96 44.82
N THR A 6 36.13 -21.72 43.75
CA THR A 6 36.20 -20.45 43.08
C THR A 6 35.07 -20.39 42.04
N ASN A 7 34.05 -19.57 42.30
CA ASN A 7 33.00 -19.26 41.33
C ASN A 7 33.54 -18.33 40.26
N PHE A 8 33.68 -18.83 39.04
CA PHE A 8 33.92 -18.01 37.86
C PHE A 8 32.57 -17.46 37.37
N LEU A 9 32.31 -16.19 37.63
CA LEU A 9 31.14 -15.47 37.12
C LEU A 9 31.46 -15.03 35.69
N CYS A 10 30.99 -15.77 34.67
CA CYS A 10 31.01 -15.33 33.31
C CYS A 10 29.95 -14.20 33.10
N ILE A 11 30.41 -12.95 33.12
CA ILE A 11 29.59 -11.82 32.68
C ILE A 11 29.53 -11.87 31.15
N LEU A 12 28.44 -12.37 30.62
CA LEU A 12 28.07 -12.20 29.21
C LEU A 12 27.67 -10.73 29.01
N LEU A 13 28.61 -9.92 28.51
CA LEU A 13 28.27 -8.62 27.94
C LEU A 13 27.42 -8.83 26.69
N PHE A 14 26.12 -8.66 26.84
CA PHE A 14 25.25 -8.41 25.68
C PHE A 14 25.58 -7.02 25.14
N ILE A 15 26.48 -6.95 24.18
CA ILE A 15 26.64 -5.75 23.34
C ILE A 15 25.43 -5.72 22.43
N SER A 16 24.40 -4.97 22.83
CA SER A 16 23.31 -4.61 21.93
C SER A 16 23.91 -3.70 20.84
N PHE A 17 24.16 -4.26 19.68
CA PHE A 17 24.42 -3.46 18.48
C PHE A 17 23.12 -2.73 18.12
N ASN A 18 22.92 -1.56 18.69
CA ASN A 18 21.98 -0.57 18.18
C ASN A 18 22.52 -0.08 16.83
N THR A 19 22.18 -0.76 15.76
CA THR A 19 22.40 -0.25 14.41
C THR A 19 21.39 0.86 14.16
N ALA A 20 21.73 2.09 14.54
CA ALA A 20 20.98 3.25 14.12
C ALA A 20 21.06 3.32 12.58
N ARG A 21 20.02 2.79 11.90
CA ARG A 21 19.82 3.00 10.47
C ARG A 21 19.32 4.41 10.27
N SER A 22 19.67 4.98 9.11
CA SER A 22 19.19 6.30 8.69
C SER A 22 17.68 6.41 8.89
N ASN A 23 17.29 7.34 9.73
CA ASN A 23 15.90 7.62 10.08
C ASN A 23 15.14 8.42 8.99
N ALA A 24 15.55 8.38 7.74
CA ALA A 24 14.93 9.14 6.66
C ALA A 24 13.80 8.35 5.98
N GLU A 25 12.63 8.97 5.79
CA GLU A 25 11.59 8.45 4.91
C GLU A 25 12.14 8.31 3.49
N PRO A 26 11.75 7.25 2.72
CA PRO A 26 12.27 7.03 1.35
C PRO A 26 11.86 8.14 0.38
N TYR A 27 10.77 8.81 0.66
CA TYR A 27 10.22 9.95 -0.08
C TYR A 27 9.41 10.85 0.85
N THR A 28 9.18 12.09 0.45
CA THR A 28 8.17 12.94 1.08
C THR A 28 6.84 12.74 0.40
N ILE A 29 5.76 12.89 1.16
CA ILE A 29 4.38 12.79 0.69
C ILE A 29 3.74 14.16 0.77
N GLU A 30 3.01 14.53 -0.28
CA GLU A 30 2.21 15.75 -0.33
C GLU A 30 0.81 15.39 -0.82
N LEU A 31 -0.20 15.90 -0.13
CA LEU A 31 -1.61 15.67 -0.45
C LEU A 31 -2.25 16.99 -0.90
N GLU A 32 -3.03 16.93 -1.97
CA GLU A 32 -3.79 18.05 -2.51
C GLU A 32 -5.26 17.64 -2.67
N ARG A 33 -6.17 18.28 -1.92
CA ARG A 33 -7.60 18.04 -2.10
C ARG A 33 -8.09 18.64 -3.41
N VAL A 34 -8.78 17.83 -4.20
CA VAL A 34 -9.40 18.27 -5.45
C VAL A 34 -10.92 18.18 -5.37
N ASN A 35 -11.59 19.10 -6.05
CA ASN A 35 -13.04 19.09 -6.17
C ASN A 35 -13.43 18.51 -7.53
N MET A 36 -14.19 17.42 -7.50
CA MET A 36 -14.76 16.79 -8.71
C MET A 36 -16.28 16.67 -8.52
N PRO A 37 -17.05 17.72 -8.87
CA PRO A 37 -18.49 17.72 -8.71
C PRO A 37 -19.17 16.54 -9.43
N GLY A 38 -20.19 15.96 -8.80
CA GLY A 38 -20.95 14.84 -9.34
C GLY A 38 -20.31 13.46 -9.12
N THR A 39 -19.13 13.39 -8.49
CA THR A 39 -18.58 12.10 -8.08
C THR A 39 -19.34 11.52 -6.88
N PRO A 40 -19.53 10.20 -6.81
CA PRO A 40 -20.21 9.57 -5.69
C PRO A 40 -19.32 9.54 -4.44
N SER A 41 -19.93 9.70 -3.27
CA SER A 41 -19.30 9.37 -1.99
C SER A 41 -19.66 7.92 -1.66
N ILE A 42 -18.72 7.01 -1.83
CA ILE A 42 -18.88 5.56 -1.65
C ILE A 42 -17.65 4.93 -0.99
N HIS A 43 -17.83 3.74 -0.42
CA HIS A 43 -16.76 2.93 0.14
C HIS A 43 -17.00 1.44 -0.07
N SER A 44 -15.98 0.61 0.15
CA SER A 44 -16.06 -0.86 0.08
C SER A 44 -16.59 -1.38 -1.27
N PHE A 45 -16.20 -0.73 -2.34
CA PHE A 45 -16.56 -0.99 -3.75
C PHE A 45 -15.45 -1.79 -4.46
N ALA A 46 -15.75 -2.36 -5.62
CA ALA A 46 -14.75 -2.85 -6.57
C ALA A 46 -14.36 -1.72 -7.55
N PHE A 47 -13.09 -1.70 -7.93
CA PHE A 47 -12.48 -0.66 -8.75
C PHE A 47 -11.70 -1.25 -9.93
N ALA A 48 -11.75 -0.55 -11.06
CA ALA A 48 -10.86 -0.75 -12.20
C ALA A 48 -10.60 0.58 -12.93
N GLN A 49 -9.61 0.59 -13.80
CA GLN A 49 -9.34 1.74 -14.67
C GLN A 49 -8.91 1.31 -16.07
N SER A 50 -9.33 2.07 -17.06
CA SER A 50 -8.85 1.95 -18.44
C SER A 50 -8.87 3.31 -19.14
N ASN A 51 -7.83 3.58 -19.95
CA ASN A 51 -7.74 4.79 -20.78
C ASN A 51 -7.95 6.09 -19.97
N GLY A 52 -7.40 6.16 -18.74
CA GLY A 52 -7.50 7.31 -17.83
C GLY A 52 -8.89 7.55 -17.24
N LYS A 53 -9.80 6.59 -17.35
CA LYS A 53 -11.12 6.61 -16.70
C LYS A 53 -11.20 5.56 -15.60
N TRP A 54 -11.93 5.87 -14.55
CA TRP A 54 -12.16 5.04 -13.38
C TRP A 54 -13.53 4.38 -13.45
N LEU A 55 -13.60 3.13 -13.04
CA LEU A 55 -14.82 2.33 -12.95
C LEU A 55 -15.04 1.90 -11.51
N PHE A 56 -16.23 2.14 -10.96
CA PHE A 56 -16.61 1.76 -9.59
C PHE A 56 -17.90 0.94 -9.62
N ILE A 57 -17.91 -0.17 -8.88
CA ILE A 57 -19.04 -1.11 -8.81
C ILE A 57 -19.31 -1.48 -7.37
N GLY A 58 -20.57 -1.43 -6.94
CA GLY A 58 -21.00 -1.82 -5.59
C GLY A 58 -20.58 -0.87 -4.49
N GLY A 59 -20.48 -1.40 -3.28
CA GLY A 59 -20.15 -0.62 -2.08
C GLY A 59 -21.36 0.07 -1.46
N ARG A 60 -21.10 1.04 -0.58
CA ARG A 60 -22.13 1.69 0.24
C ARG A 60 -22.02 3.21 0.19
N THR A 61 -23.19 3.85 0.47
CA THR A 61 -23.38 5.32 0.46
C THR A 61 -23.67 5.91 1.85
N ASN A 62 -23.47 5.12 2.93
CA ASN A 62 -23.51 5.59 4.33
C ASN A 62 -22.12 5.47 4.96
N GLY A 63 -21.99 5.82 6.24
CA GLY A 63 -20.75 5.62 7.01
C GLY A 63 -20.55 4.18 7.48
N LEU A 64 -19.74 4.02 8.52
CA LEU A 64 -19.52 2.73 9.18
C LEU A 64 -20.85 2.16 9.67
N HIS A 65 -21.04 0.87 9.47
CA HIS A 65 -22.22 0.16 9.94
C HIS A 65 -22.26 0.10 11.48
N GLY A 66 -23.47 0.08 12.04
CA GLY A 66 -23.69 -0.30 13.43
C GLY A 66 -23.95 -1.80 13.58
N PHE A 67 -24.38 -2.18 14.79
CA PHE A 67 -24.62 -3.58 15.15
C PHE A 67 -26.08 -3.88 15.51
N ASP A 68 -26.94 -2.87 15.53
CA ASP A 68 -28.38 -3.06 15.72
C ASP A 68 -29.11 -3.23 14.41
N ALA A 69 -30.34 -3.76 14.46
CA ALA A 69 -31.11 -4.10 13.27
C ALA A 69 -31.40 -2.92 12.31
N ALA A 70 -31.37 -1.67 12.81
CA ALA A 70 -31.61 -0.49 12.00
C ALA A 70 -30.34 0.05 11.33
N SER A 71 -29.18 -0.14 11.98
CA SER A 71 -27.88 0.41 11.54
C SER A 71 -26.95 -0.64 10.91
N ALA A 72 -27.20 -1.94 11.12
CA ALA A 72 -26.42 -3.01 10.52
C ALA A 72 -26.74 -3.16 9.03
N PHE A 73 -25.93 -2.61 8.19
CA PHE A 73 -26.00 -2.71 6.71
C PHE A 73 -27.39 -2.40 6.10
N PRO A 74 -28.04 -1.28 6.41
CA PRO A 74 -29.38 -0.98 5.87
C PRO A 74 -29.36 -1.03 4.35
N LYS A 75 -30.26 -1.83 3.74
CA LYS A 75 -30.24 -2.15 2.30
C LYS A 75 -30.43 -0.96 1.37
N GLN A 76 -31.05 0.13 1.85
CA GLN A 76 -31.25 1.36 1.06
C GLN A 76 -29.94 2.09 0.75
N PHE A 77 -28.86 1.85 1.52
CA PHE A 77 -27.54 2.44 1.32
C PHE A 77 -26.59 1.56 0.50
N ALA A 78 -27.03 0.41 0.01
CA ALA A 78 -26.27 -0.32 -1.00
C ALA A 78 -26.23 0.49 -2.30
N ASN A 79 -25.04 0.70 -2.85
CA ASN A 79 -24.89 1.40 -4.12
C ASN A 79 -25.50 0.56 -5.27
N LYS A 80 -26.41 1.16 -6.04
CA LYS A 80 -27.11 0.53 -7.16
C LYS A 80 -26.56 0.93 -8.51
N ASN A 81 -25.58 1.81 -8.55
CA ASN A 81 -25.05 2.35 -9.79
C ASN A 81 -23.63 1.86 -10.03
N ILE A 82 -23.31 1.60 -11.27
CA ILE A 82 -21.95 1.58 -11.77
C ILE A 82 -21.58 3.01 -12.13
N PHE A 83 -20.44 3.50 -11.63
CA PHE A 83 -19.95 4.83 -11.95
C PHE A 83 -18.72 4.78 -12.83
N VAL A 84 -18.65 5.70 -13.77
CA VAL A 84 -17.45 5.97 -14.56
C VAL A 84 -17.06 7.42 -14.36
N ILE A 85 -15.81 7.67 -13.96
CA ILE A 85 -15.26 9.00 -13.73
C ILE A 85 -14.09 9.23 -14.68
N ASN A 86 -14.10 10.35 -15.37
CA ASN A 86 -12.96 10.85 -16.09
C ASN A 86 -12.33 11.98 -15.27
N PRO A 87 -11.21 11.76 -14.55
CA PRO A 87 -10.60 12.76 -13.67
C PRO A 87 -10.00 13.94 -14.44
N ASN A 88 -9.64 13.76 -15.72
CA ASN A 88 -9.04 14.80 -16.56
C ASN A 88 -10.08 15.82 -17.04
N THR A 89 -11.31 15.37 -17.30
CA THR A 89 -12.41 16.25 -17.75
C THR A 89 -13.43 16.55 -16.67
N ILE A 90 -13.26 15.96 -15.48
CA ILE A 90 -14.18 16.06 -14.32
C ILE A 90 -15.61 15.67 -14.73
N GLN A 91 -15.73 14.60 -15.51
CA GLN A 91 -17.01 14.06 -15.93
C GLN A 91 -17.30 12.76 -15.21
N THR A 92 -18.53 12.66 -14.69
CA THR A 92 -19.05 11.43 -14.04
C THR A 92 -20.27 10.93 -14.82
N TYR A 93 -20.24 9.65 -15.13
CA TYR A 93 -21.35 8.91 -15.73
C TYR A 93 -21.82 7.84 -14.76
N SER A 94 -23.09 7.48 -14.82
CA SER A 94 -23.61 6.40 -13.99
C SER A 94 -24.69 5.60 -14.72
N ARG A 95 -24.77 4.30 -14.39
CA ARG A 95 -25.79 3.40 -14.88
C ARG A 95 -26.34 2.59 -13.72
N ASN A 96 -27.67 2.63 -13.53
CA ASN A 96 -28.33 1.78 -12.55
C ASN A 96 -28.29 0.33 -13.04
N ILE A 97 -27.76 -0.58 -12.22
CA ILE A 97 -27.55 -1.99 -12.56
C ILE A 97 -28.87 -2.69 -12.92
N PHE A 98 -29.96 -2.33 -12.26
CA PHE A 98 -31.29 -2.94 -12.45
C PHE A 98 -31.99 -2.54 -13.74
N ILE A 99 -31.45 -1.59 -14.52
CA ILE A 99 -31.96 -1.30 -15.85
C ILE A 99 -31.70 -2.46 -16.81
N ASP A 100 -30.56 -3.12 -16.67
CA ASP A 100 -30.07 -4.12 -17.62
C ASP A 100 -30.01 -5.53 -17.02
N CYS A 101 -29.94 -5.66 -15.70
CA CYS A 101 -29.69 -6.92 -15.01
C CYS A 101 -30.86 -7.35 -14.13
N VAL A 102 -31.17 -8.64 -14.16
CA VAL A 102 -32.08 -9.26 -13.19
C VAL A 102 -31.42 -9.35 -11.82
N ASN A 103 -32.21 -9.56 -10.76
CA ASN A 103 -31.75 -9.56 -9.38
C ASN A 103 -30.58 -10.51 -9.13
N SER A 104 -30.61 -11.73 -9.67
CA SER A 104 -29.55 -12.72 -9.49
C SER A 104 -28.19 -12.26 -10.03
N THR A 105 -28.17 -11.39 -11.04
CA THR A 105 -26.94 -10.76 -11.56
C THR A 105 -26.62 -9.46 -10.82
N ALA A 106 -27.63 -8.67 -10.49
CA ALA A 106 -27.48 -7.34 -9.92
C ALA A 106 -27.09 -7.36 -8.44
N ASP A 107 -27.66 -8.28 -7.64
CA ASP A 107 -27.45 -8.31 -6.19
C ASP A 107 -25.98 -8.52 -5.78
N PRO A 108 -25.21 -9.45 -6.40
CA PRO A 108 -23.76 -9.53 -6.14
C PRO A 108 -23.00 -8.26 -6.49
N LEU A 109 -23.40 -7.56 -7.57
CA LEU A 109 -22.73 -6.33 -8.03
C LEU A 109 -22.98 -5.12 -7.13
N ARG A 110 -24.05 -5.11 -6.32
CA ARG A 110 -24.32 -4.04 -5.34
C ARG A 110 -23.88 -4.40 -3.92
N SER A 111 -23.18 -5.52 -3.75
CA SER A 111 -22.66 -5.94 -2.46
C SER A 111 -21.55 -5.03 -1.95
N THR A 112 -21.12 -5.22 -0.72
CA THR A 112 -20.04 -4.48 -0.07
C THR A 112 -18.94 -5.43 0.38
N ASN A 113 -17.74 -4.93 0.61
CA ASN A 113 -16.57 -5.70 1.04
C ASN A 113 -16.29 -6.92 0.14
N MET A 114 -16.49 -6.73 -1.16
CA MET A 114 -16.12 -7.70 -2.18
C MET A 114 -14.62 -7.64 -2.42
N GLN A 115 -14.04 -8.77 -2.80
CA GLN A 115 -12.63 -8.89 -3.16
C GLN A 115 -12.51 -8.70 -4.67
N PHE A 116 -11.51 -7.97 -5.12
CA PHE A 116 -11.37 -7.70 -6.54
C PHE A 116 -9.92 -7.47 -6.96
N VAL A 117 -9.62 -7.83 -8.19
CA VAL A 117 -8.35 -7.49 -8.86
C VAL A 117 -8.60 -7.23 -10.33
N GLN A 118 -7.90 -6.24 -10.88
CA GLN A 118 -7.87 -6.00 -12.32
C GLN A 118 -6.63 -6.68 -12.93
N ASP A 119 -6.84 -7.44 -14.01
CA ASP A 119 -5.79 -8.00 -14.84
C ASP A 119 -6.03 -7.65 -16.31
N GLY A 120 -5.24 -6.75 -16.85
CA GLY A 120 -5.45 -6.19 -18.18
C GLY A 120 -6.82 -5.52 -18.31
N ASN A 121 -7.59 -5.92 -19.32
CA ASN A 121 -8.95 -5.41 -19.55
C ASN A 121 -10.04 -6.13 -18.75
N LYS A 122 -9.69 -6.96 -17.77
CA LYS A 122 -10.67 -7.71 -16.98
C LYS A 122 -10.60 -7.33 -15.51
N LEU A 123 -11.77 -7.03 -14.93
CA LEU A 123 -11.95 -6.90 -13.49
C LEU A 123 -12.61 -8.18 -12.97
N TYR A 124 -11.94 -8.84 -12.06
CA TYR A 124 -12.41 -10.02 -11.35
C TYR A 124 -12.91 -9.61 -9.97
N ILE A 125 -14.14 -10.02 -9.63
CA ILE A 125 -14.77 -9.70 -8.36
C ILE A 125 -15.26 -10.99 -7.73
N THR A 126 -15.00 -11.24 -6.45
CA THR A 126 -15.49 -12.41 -5.73
C THR A 126 -16.28 -12.00 -4.50
N GLY A 127 -17.31 -12.77 -4.18
CA GLY A 127 -18.02 -12.68 -2.92
C GLY A 127 -18.75 -11.37 -2.69
N GLY A 128 -18.47 -10.75 -1.54
CA GLY A 128 -19.16 -9.55 -1.04
C GLY A 128 -20.43 -9.89 -0.26
N TYR A 129 -20.82 -8.96 0.65
CA TYR A 129 -21.98 -9.11 1.51
C TYR A 129 -23.08 -8.14 1.13
N GLY A 130 -24.32 -8.62 1.07
CA GLY A 130 -25.45 -7.79 0.69
C GLY A 130 -26.79 -8.49 0.77
N PHE A 131 -27.87 -7.77 0.42
CA PHE A 131 -29.21 -8.30 0.41
C PHE A 131 -29.46 -9.07 -0.90
N ASP A 132 -29.77 -10.35 -0.78
CA ASP A 132 -30.22 -11.20 -1.89
C ASP A 132 -31.74 -11.10 -2.02
N SER A 133 -32.19 -10.50 -3.11
CA SER A 133 -33.63 -10.31 -3.41
C SER A 133 -34.35 -11.61 -3.65
N THR A 134 -33.64 -12.69 -4.00
CA THR A 134 -34.23 -14.00 -4.28
C THR A 134 -34.56 -14.74 -2.99
N SER A 135 -33.65 -14.77 -2.03
CA SER A 135 -33.87 -15.41 -0.73
C SER A 135 -34.59 -14.50 0.28
N GLY A 136 -34.60 -13.17 0.02
CA GLY A 136 -35.11 -12.18 0.96
C GLY A 136 -34.22 -11.93 2.19
N ASN A 137 -32.96 -12.40 2.18
CA ASN A 137 -32.04 -12.34 3.29
C ASN A 137 -30.75 -11.63 2.91
N PHE A 138 -29.98 -11.22 3.93
CA PHE A 138 -28.59 -10.82 3.75
C PHE A 138 -27.70 -12.06 3.65
N VAL A 139 -26.77 -12.07 2.70
CA VAL A 139 -25.86 -13.20 2.46
C VAL A 139 -24.48 -12.70 2.03
N THR A 140 -23.46 -13.52 2.26
CA THR A 140 -22.22 -13.43 1.50
C THR A 140 -22.41 -14.18 0.18
N PHE A 141 -22.22 -13.50 -0.95
CA PHE A 141 -22.51 -14.09 -2.27
C PHE A 141 -21.46 -15.12 -2.68
N PRO A 142 -21.85 -16.33 -3.14
CA PRO A 142 -20.92 -17.33 -3.67
C PRO A 142 -20.67 -17.10 -5.17
N VAL A 143 -20.25 -15.90 -5.57
CA VAL A 143 -20.20 -15.52 -6.99
C VAL A 143 -18.82 -14.98 -7.34
N LEU A 144 -18.26 -15.51 -8.45
CA LEU A 144 -17.20 -14.88 -9.22
C LEU A 144 -17.83 -14.09 -10.35
N THR A 145 -17.54 -12.81 -10.45
CA THR A 145 -17.93 -11.94 -11.56
C THR A 145 -16.71 -11.51 -12.35
N VAL A 146 -16.79 -11.54 -13.67
CA VAL A 146 -15.77 -10.98 -14.58
C VAL A 146 -16.40 -9.87 -15.39
N ILE A 147 -15.76 -8.72 -15.41
CA ILE A 147 -16.19 -7.51 -16.14
C ILE A 147 -15.15 -7.18 -17.21
N ASP A 148 -15.57 -6.94 -18.43
CA ASP A 148 -14.75 -6.35 -19.49
C ASP A 148 -14.69 -4.83 -19.26
N VAL A 149 -13.57 -4.33 -18.78
CA VAL A 149 -13.45 -2.98 -18.18
C VAL A 149 -13.68 -1.87 -19.21
N GLU A 150 -13.05 -1.95 -20.36
CA GLU A 150 -13.12 -0.91 -21.39
C GLU A 150 -14.54 -0.83 -21.98
N GLU A 151 -15.12 -1.97 -22.27
CA GLU A 151 -16.48 -2.09 -22.81
C GLU A 151 -17.52 -1.65 -21.77
N MET A 152 -17.32 -1.98 -20.49
CA MET A 152 -18.18 -1.51 -19.40
C MET A 152 -18.09 0.01 -19.25
N ILE A 153 -16.90 0.60 -19.27
CA ILE A 153 -16.70 2.05 -19.25
C ILE A 153 -17.41 2.70 -20.44
N GLN A 154 -17.31 2.13 -21.63
CA GLN A 154 -18.00 2.62 -22.83
C GLN A 154 -19.52 2.53 -22.67
N ALA A 155 -20.05 1.38 -22.23
CA ALA A 155 -21.49 1.17 -22.06
C ALA A 155 -22.09 2.18 -21.06
N VAL A 156 -21.47 2.34 -19.90
CA VAL A 156 -21.92 3.31 -18.88
C VAL A 156 -21.84 4.75 -19.41
N SER A 157 -20.78 5.10 -20.14
CA SER A 157 -20.57 6.47 -20.66
C SER A 157 -21.55 6.85 -21.77
N THR A 158 -22.04 5.87 -22.54
CA THR A 158 -22.99 6.09 -23.64
C THR A 158 -24.44 5.78 -23.31
N GLY A 159 -24.70 5.16 -22.13
CA GLY A 159 -26.02 4.70 -21.74
C GLY A 159 -26.44 3.38 -22.43
N ALA A 160 -25.50 2.66 -23.04
CA ALA A 160 -25.75 1.33 -23.60
C ALA A 160 -25.94 0.27 -22.48
N SER A 161 -26.41 -0.93 -22.87
CA SER A 161 -26.57 -2.04 -21.92
C SER A 161 -25.22 -2.52 -21.39
N ILE A 162 -25.14 -2.71 -20.06
CA ILE A 162 -23.98 -3.23 -19.37
C ILE A 162 -23.94 -4.77 -19.33
N LEU A 163 -25.09 -5.42 -19.54
CA LEU A 163 -25.25 -6.88 -19.40
C LEU A 163 -24.28 -7.72 -20.25
N PRO A 164 -23.99 -7.36 -21.52
CA PRO A 164 -23.05 -8.13 -22.34
C PRO A 164 -21.61 -8.18 -21.82
N HIS A 165 -21.23 -7.27 -20.91
CA HIS A 165 -19.89 -7.12 -20.38
C HIS A 165 -19.72 -7.74 -18.99
N ILE A 166 -20.73 -8.51 -18.53
CA ILE A 166 -20.78 -9.17 -17.23
C ILE A 166 -20.86 -10.68 -17.45
N ARG A 167 -19.96 -11.40 -16.82
CA ARG A 167 -20.02 -12.87 -16.74
C ARG A 167 -19.95 -13.28 -15.28
N GLN A 168 -20.79 -14.23 -14.87
CA GLN A 168 -20.86 -14.69 -13.48
C GLN A 168 -20.82 -16.21 -13.39
N LEU A 169 -20.12 -16.71 -12.37
CA LEU A 169 -20.08 -18.12 -11.99
C LEU A 169 -20.44 -18.21 -10.51
N THR A 170 -21.45 -19.03 -10.18
CA THR A 170 -21.76 -19.38 -8.80
C THR A 170 -20.85 -20.53 -8.36
N ASP A 171 -20.03 -20.26 -7.33
CA ASP A 171 -19.11 -21.24 -6.77
C ASP A 171 -18.92 -20.95 -5.28
N SER A 172 -19.20 -21.94 -4.44
CA SER A 172 -19.12 -21.79 -2.97
C SER A 172 -17.72 -21.46 -2.46
N ARG A 173 -16.68 -21.76 -3.25
CA ARG A 173 -15.29 -21.39 -2.94
C ARG A 173 -15.06 -19.88 -2.95
N MET A 174 -15.93 -19.13 -3.65
CA MET A 174 -15.88 -17.67 -3.78
C MET A 174 -16.72 -16.94 -2.72
N GLN A 175 -17.38 -17.68 -1.81
CA GLN A 175 -18.25 -17.11 -0.78
C GLN A 175 -17.43 -16.50 0.37
N VAL A 176 -16.96 -15.27 0.16
CA VAL A 176 -16.12 -14.51 1.10
C VAL A 176 -16.48 -13.03 1.05
N CYS A 177 -16.39 -12.33 2.18
CA CYS A 177 -16.38 -10.87 2.27
C CYS A 177 -15.28 -10.41 3.25
N GLY A 178 -14.76 -9.21 3.07
CA GLY A 178 -13.67 -8.65 3.87
C GLY A 178 -12.34 -9.41 3.75
N GLY A 179 -12.19 -10.24 2.71
CA GLY A 179 -10.92 -10.80 2.30
C GLY A 179 -10.21 -9.89 1.29
N ASP A 180 -9.26 -10.46 0.55
CA ASP A 180 -8.60 -9.79 -0.56
C ASP A 180 -8.41 -10.75 -1.74
N LEU A 181 -8.38 -10.21 -2.96
CA LEU A 181 -8.13 -10.98 -4.18
C LEU A 181 -6.97 -10.34 -4.94
N GLU A 182 -5.89 -11.11 -5.09
CA GLU A 182 -4.68 -10.65 -5.78
C GLU A 182 -4.23 -11.65 -6.84
N LYS A 183 -3.42 -11.19 -7.79
CA LYS A 183 -2.85 -12.03 -8.83
C LYS A 183 -1.32 -12.06 -8.73
N LEU A 184 -0.76 -13.27 -8.73
CA LEU A 184 0.69 -13.50 -8.77
C LEU A 184 1.01 -14.54 -9.85
N GLY A 185 1.68 -14.09 -10.91
CA GLY A 185 1.87 -14.90 -12.12
C GLY A 185 0.53 -15.27 -12.74
N ASP A 186 0.32 -16.56 -13.03
CA ASP A 186 -0.93 -17.07 -13.62
C ASP A 186 -2.03 -17.38 -12.60
N TYR A 187 -1.74 -17.24 -11.30
CA TYR A 187 -2.66 -17.65 -10.25
C TYR A 187 -3.30 -16.45 -9.57
N PHE A 188 -4.57 -16.62 -9.23
CA PHE A 188 -5.31 -15.77 -8.32
C PHE A 188 -5.18 -16.30 -6.90
N TYR A 189 -5.10 -15.39 -5.95
CA TYR A 189 -5.02 -15.66 -4.51
C TYR A 189 -6.19 -14.97 -3.82
N LEU A 190 -7.15 -15.76 -3.32
CA LEU A 190 -8.24 -15.26 -2.48
C LEU A 190 -7.85 -15.50 -1.02
N ILE A 191 -7.64 -14.40 -0.30
CA ILE A 191 -6.90 -14.38 0.96
C ILE A 191 -7.84 -14.01 2.10
N GLY A 192 -7.89 -14.83 3.14
CA GLY A 192 -8.64 -14.59 4.37
C GLY A 192 -10.12 -14.31 4.15
N GLY A 193 -10.67 -13.37 4.94
CA GLY A 193 -12.07 -13.00 4.93
C GLY A 193 -12.98 -14.00 5.65
N HIS A 194 -14.27 -13.73 5.63
CA HIS A 194 -15.28 -14.56 6.28
C HIS A 194 -16.55 -14.65 5.42
N LYS A 195 -17.41 -15.57 5.74
CA LYS A 195 -18.78 -15.62 5.22
C LYS A 195 -19.77 -15.39 6.35
N PHE A 196 -20.88 -14.76 6.00
CA PHE A 196 -21.94 -14.45 6.92
C PHE A 196 -23.30 -14.56 6.23
N ASN A 197 -24.26 -15.19 6.89
CA ASN A 197 -25.63 -15.27 6.43
C ASN A 197 -26.57 -14.65 7.47
N GLY A 198 -27.51 -13.84 7.05
CA GLY A 198 -28.40 -13.08 7.93
C GLY A 198 -27.92 -11.64 8.14
N LEU A 199 -28.63 -10.90 8.99
CA LEU A 199 -28.29 -9.54 9.32
C LEU A 199 -27.09 -9.51 10.27
N TYR A 200 -26.05 -8.78 9.90
CA TYR A 200 -24.83 -8.65 10.69
C TYR A 200 -25.11 -8.09 12.10
N SER A 201 -24.60 -8.75 13.12
CA SER A 201 -24.62 -8.24 14.49
C SER A 201 -23.35 -8.64 15.23
N GLU A 202 -22.99 -7.87 16.26
CA GLU A 202 -21.79 -8.11 17.06
C GLU A 202 -21.80 -9.49 17.77
N PHE A 203 -23.00 -9.96 18.11
CA PHE A 203 -23.19 -11.21 18.88
C PHE A 203 -23.59 -12.42 18.02
N SER A 204 -23.54 -12.29 16.68
CA SER A 204 -23.91 -13.42 15.85
C SER A 204 -22.78 -14.45 15.77
N ASN A 205 -23.09 -15.70 16.11
CA ASN A 205 -22.17 -16.83 15.97
C ASN A 205 -22.06 -17.35 14.51
N ASP A 206 -22.69 -16.65 13.56
CA ASP A 206 -22.78 -17.09 12.16
C ASP A 206 -21.65 -16.57 11.27
N GLN A 207 -20.68 -15.87 11.86
CA GLN A 207 -19.47 -15.47 11.14
C GLN A 207 -18.50 -16.66 11.05
N VAL A 208 -18.29 -17.14 9.84
CA VAL A 208 -17.35 -18.23 9.58
C VAL A 208 -16.16 -17.69 8.83
N TYR A 209 -15.04 -17.53 9.50
CA TYR A 209 -13.77 -17.15 8.86
C TYR A 209 -13.32 -18.24 7.90
N SER A 210 -12.64 -17.86 6.84
CA SER A 210 -12.14 -18.81 5.86
C SER A 210 -10.91 -19.56 6.38
N ASP A 211 -10.08 -18.90 7.17
CA ASP A 211 -8.80 -19.41 7.70
C ASP A 211 -7.88 -19.94 6.60
N GLN A 212 -8.02 -19.40 5.38
CA GLN A 212 -7.42 -19.93 4.16
C GLN A 212 -6.80 -18.84 3.29
N ILE A 213 -5.75 -19.24 2.59
CA ILE A 213 -5.28 -18.62 1.35
C ILE A 213 -5.58 -19.60 0.23
N ARG A 214 -6.49 -19.23 -0.68
CA ARG A 214 -6.95 -20.05 -1.80
C ARG A 214 -6.22 -19.64 -3.06
N LYS A 215 -5.55 -20.58 -3.71
CA LYS A 215 -4.79 -20.37 -4.96
C LYS A 215 -5.50 -21.11 -6.09
N PHE A 216 -5.77 -20.42 -7.22
CA PHE A 216 -6.49 -21.01 -8.35
C PHE A 216 -6.23 -20.24 -9.64
N LYS A 217 -6.62 -20.84 -10.78
CA LYS A 217 -6.69 -20.14 -12.06
C LYS A 217 -8.15 -19.90 -12.44
N ILE A 218 -8.39 -18.82 -13.17
CA ILE A 218 -9.68 -18.50 -13.76
C ILE A 218 -9.58 -18.72 -15.27
N THR A 219 -10.50 -19.51 -15.81
CA THR A 219 -10.65 -19.67 -17.26
C THR A 219 -11.88 -18.89 -17.71
N ASP A 220 -11.74 -18.07 -18.76
CA ASP A 220 -12.81 -17.27 -19.36
C ASP A 220 -12.64 -17.33 -20.87
N THR A 221 -13.35 -18.27 -21.49
CA THR A 221 -13.28 -18.56 -22.92
C THR A 221 -14.52 -18.10 -23.68
N GLY A 222 -15.00 -16.87 -23.37
CA GLY A 222 -16.09 -16.22 -24.12
C GLY A 222 -17.50 -16.76 -23.89
N GLY A 223 -17.68 -17.68 -22.95
CA GLY A 223 -18.97 -18.30 -22.63
C GLY A 223 -18.89 -19.28 -21.47
N ASN A 224 -17.68 -19.77 -21.19
CA ASN A 224 -17.42 -20.69 -20.08
C ASN A 224 -16.46 -20.06 -19.10
N LEU A 225 -17.00 -19.54 -17.99
CA LEU A 225 -16.25 -19.09 -16.83
C LEU A 225 -16.02 -20.28 -15.90
N GLY A 226 -14.77 -20.54 -15.50
CA GLY A 226 -14.43 -21.68 -14.66
C GLY A 226 -13.26 -21.39 -13.72
N ILE A 227 -13.13 -22.25 -12.68
CA ILE A 227 -12.03 -22.21 -11.71
C ILE A 227 -11.29 -23.54 -11.80
N THR A 228 -9.99 -23.47 -12.08
CA THR A 228 -9.11 -24.63 -12.23
C THR A 228 -7.87 -24.51 -11.34
N ASP A 229 -7.09 -25.57 -11.22
CA ASP A 229 -5.84 -25.63 -10.45
C ASP A 229 -6.01 -25.11 -9.00
N TYR A 230 -7.15 -25.44 -8.36
CA TYR A 230 -7.53 -24.95 -7.04
C TYR A 230 -6.79 -25.69 -5.94
N SER A 231 -6.19 -24.93 -5.02
CA SER A 231 -5.56 -25.42 -3.80
C SER A 231 -5.74 -24.42 -2.65
N THR A 232 -5.55 -24.89 -1.41
CA THR A 232 -5.60 -24.06 -0.21
C THR A 232 -4.33 -24.22 0.62
N ALA A 233 -3.94 -23.14 1.29
CA ALA A 233 -3.11 -23.16 2.46
C ALA A 233 -4.00 -22.77 3.64
N ASP A 234 -3.97 -23.56 4.72
CA ASP A 234 -4.89 -23.44 5.84
C ASP A 234 -4.10 -23.13 7.13
N ASP A 235 -4.54 -22.11 7.88
CA ASP A 235 -4.00 -21.79 9.20
C ASP A 235 -5.07 -21.05 10.01
N THR A 236 -5.63 -21.73 11.01
CA THR A 236 -6.71 -21.21 11.86
C THR A 236 -6.27 -20.09 12.79
N VAL A 237 -4.97 -19.85 12.93
CA VAL A 237 -4.41 -18.78 13.75
C VAL A 237 -4.00 -17.59 12.90
N GLU A 238 -3.13 -17.83 11.92
CA GLU A 238 -2.52 -16.73 11.16
C GLU A 238 -3.37 -16.25 9.98
N PHE A 239 -4.22 -17.11 9.39
CA PHE A 239 -5.10 -16.73 8.29
C PHE A 239 -6.52 -16.35 8.73
N HIS A 240 -6.78 -16.35 10.06
CA HIS A 240 -8.04 -15.90 10.66
C HIS A 240 -8.14 -14.37 10.60
N ARG A 241 -8.08 -13.79 9.38
CA ARG A 241 -8.01 -12.36 9.14
C ARG A 241 -9.06 -11.90 8.16
N ARG A 242 -9.60 -10.70 8.40
CA ARG A 242 -10.41 -9.93 7.44
C ARG A 242 -10.01 -8.46 7.50
N ASP A 243 -10.44 -7.68 6.54
CA ASP A 243 -10.21 -6.23 6.46
C ASP A 243 -8.71 -5.88 6.58
N MET A 244 -7.85 -6.71 5.98
CA MET A 244 -6.41 -6.53 5.85
C MET A 244 -6.05 -5.75 4.59
N ASN A 245 -4.77 -5.45 4.44
CA ASN A 245 -4.20 -4.92 3.21
C ASN A 245 -3.25 -5.97 2.63
N VAL A 246 -3.56 -6.50 1.44
CA VAL A 246 -2.65 -7.36 0.68
C VAL A 246 -2.05 -6.54 -0.43
N ILE A 247 -0.75 -6.53 -0.50
CA ILE A 247 -0.03 -5.64 -1.40
C ILE A 247 0.92 -6.38 -2.33
N PRO A 248 0.95 -6.03 -3.62
CA PRO A 248 2.03 -6.43 -4.52
C PRO A 248 3.37 -5.88 -4.07
N ALA A 249 4.40 -6.71 -4.10
CA ALA A 249 5.76 -6.36 -3.68
C ALA A 249 6.81 -6.99 -4.60
N MET A 250 8.05 -6.49 -4.53
CA MET A 250 9.20 -7.00 -5.26
C MET A 250 10.25 -7.52 -4.29
N LYS A 251 10.85 -8.67 -4.61
CA LYS A 251 12.03 -9.17 -3.90
C LYS A 251 13.23 -8.25 -4.14
N PRO A 252 14.26 -8.31 -3.27
CA PRO A 252 15.47 -7.49 -3.44
C PRO A 252 16.19 -7.64 -4.78
N ASP A 253 15.94 -8.73 -5.51
CA ASP A 253 16.47 -8.97 -6.85
C ASP A 253 15.86 -8.04 -7.94
N GLY A 254 14.77 -7.31 -7.59
CA GLY A 254 14.07 -6.39 -8.49
C GLY A 254 13.32 -7.07 -9.65
N VAL A 255 13.19 -8.40 -9.63
CA VAL A 255 12.57 -9.19 -10.71
C VAL A 255 11.44 -10.06 -10.18
N THR A 256 11.61 -10.67 -9.01
CA THR A 256 10.65 -11.64 -8.45
C THR A 256 9.52 -10.94 -7.70
N PRO A 257 8.27 -10.99 -8.20
CA PRO A 257 7.13 -10.45 -7.49
C PRO A 257 6.67 -11.41 -6.38
N TYR A 258 6.07 -10.86 -5.34
CA TYR A 258 5.38 -11.59 -4.29
C TYR A 258 4.30 -10.69 -3.66
N LEU A 259 3.49 -11.22 -2.72
CA LEU A 259 2.49 -10.44 -2.00
C LEU A 259 2.87 -10.36 -0.53
N ILE A 260 2.52 -9.23 0.11
CA ILE A 260 2.64 -9.08 1.55
C ILE A 260 1.24 -8.76 2.11
N LEU A 261 0.79 -9.56 3.07
CA LEU A 261 -0.42 -9.30 3.84
C LEU A 261 -0.03 -8.55 5.11
N TYR A 262 -0.60 -7.36 5.30
CA TYR A 262 -0.44 -6.52 6.48
C TYR A 262 -1.73 -6.38 7.26
N GLY A 263 -1.64 -6.35 8.60
CA GLY A 263 -2.77 -6.14 9.50
C GLY A 263 -3.83 -7.23 9.43
N GLY A 264 -5.08 -6.81 9.39
CA GLY A 264 -6.27 -7.66 9.46
C GLY A 264 -6.79 -7.84 10.87
N VAL A 265 -8.08 -8.12 10.98
CA VAL A 265 -8.84 -8.30 12.23
C VAL A 265 -9.77 -9.51 12.08
N PHE A 266 -10.31 -10.06 13.13
CA PHE A 266 -10.01 -9.93 14.54
C PHE A 266 -9.16 -11.12 14.94
N ARG A 267 -8.08 -10.90 15.70
CA ARG A 267 -7.23 -11.98 16.15
C ARG A 267 -8.03 -12.98 16.98
N HIS A 268 -7.83 -14.26 16.74
CA HIS A 268 -8.55 -15.34 17.41
C HIS A 268 -8.52 -15.17 18.93
N GLY A 269 -9.68 -15.20 19.57
CA GLY A 269 -9.82 -15.01 21.01
C GLY A 269 -9.64 -13.57 21.51
N SER A 270 -9.49 -12.58 20.61
CA SER A 270 -9.39 -11.17 20.97
C SER A 270 -9.95 -10.27 19.86
N ASN A 271 -10.37 -9.04 20.21
CA ASN A 271 -10.88 -8.05 19.26
C ASN A 271 -9.79 -7.10 18.73
N ILE A 272 -8.53 -7.51 18.80
CA ILE A 272 -7.40 -6.71 18.32
C ILE A 272 -6.93 -7.17 16.93
N PRO A 273 -6.27 -6.31 16.16
CA PRO A 273 -5.71 -6.69 14.86
C PRO A 273 -4.47 -7.56 14.99
N TYR A 274 -4.13 -8.21 13.87
CA TYR A 274 -2.85 -8.88 13.69
C TYR A 274 -1.74 -7.88 13.44
N LEU A 275 -0.57 -8.14 13.97
CA LEU A 275 0.57 -7.23 13.90
C LEU A 275 1.76 -7.81 13.10
N ASN A 276 1.76 -9.11 12.82
CA ASN A 276 2.82 -9.75 12.03
C ASN A 276 2.42 -9.86 10.57
N PRO A 277 3.24 -9.40 9.63
CA PRO A 277 2.99 -9.58 8.20
C PRO A 277 3.11 -11.03 7.76
N ILE A 278 2.46 -11.36 6.64
CA ILE A 278 2.60 -12.66 5.97
C ILE A 278 3.10 -12.41 4.55
N ASN A 279 4.22 -13.03 4.19
CA ASN A 279 4.71 -13.04 2.82
C ASN A 279 4.06 -14.22 2.08
N ILE A 280 3.46 -13.95 0.91
CA ILE A 280 2.83 -14.94 0.04
C ILE A 280 3.65 -15.00 -1.24
N GLU A 281 4.27 -16.13 -1.48
CA GLU A 281 5.17 -16.37 -2.60
C GLU A 281 4.67 -17.54 -3.45
N ALA A 282 5.19 -17.68 -4.64
CA ALA A 282 4.89 -18.85 -5.47
C ALA A 282 5.25 -20.19 -4.78
N SER A 283 6.27 -20.17 -3.91
CA SER A 283 6.77 -21.30 -3.12
C SER A 283 5.96 -21.62 -1.86
N GLY A 284 5.15 -20.67 -1.36
CA GLY A 284 4.36 -20.84 -0.14
C GLY A 284 4.14 -19.55 0.63
N THR A 285 3.64 -19.68 1.85
CA THR A 285 3.32 -18.56 2.75
C THR A 285 4.22 -18.58 3.98
N PHE A 286 4.67 -17.40 4.43
CA PHE A 286 5.65 -17.26 5.52
C PHE A 286 5.23 -16.10 6.44
N VAL A 287 4.94 -16.39 7.70
CA VAL A 287 4.68 -15.37 8.72
C VAL A 287 6.00 -14.70 9.12
N ASP A 288 6.06 -13.38 9.04
CA ASP A 288 7.25 -12.62 9.46
C ASP A 288 7.16 -12.29 10.96
N LEU A 289 7.65 -13.18 11.80
CA LEU A 289 7.70 -13.00 13.26
C LEU A 289 8.82 -12.05 13.73
N SER A 290 9.71 -11.63 12.82
CA SER A 290 10.81 -10.71 13.13
C SER A 290 10.39 -9.25 13.22
N PHE A 291 9.20 -8.93 12.71
CA PHE A 291 8.66 -7.58 12.66
C PHE A 291 7.25 -7.50 13.26
N THR A 292 6.98 -6.41 13.97
CA THR A 292 5.66 -6.08 14.52
C THR A 292 5.22 -4.74 13.95
N GLN A 293 4.19 -4.77 13.10
CA GLN A 293 3.51 -3.59 12.58
C GLN A 293 2.59 -3.02 13.67
N LYS A 294 2.96 -1.89 14.25
CA LYS A 294 2.10 -1.24 15.27
C LYS A 294 0.90 -0.55 14.64
N MET A 295 1.14 0.23 13.59
CA MET A 295 0.08 0.90 12.82
C MET A 295 -0.62 -0.10 11.90
N SER A 296 -1.39 -1.00 12.51
CA SER A 296 -2.09 -2.11 11.83
C SER A 296 -3.36 -1.64 11.14
N GLN A 297 -3.22 -0.69 10.22
CA GLN A 297 -4.34 -0.01 9.59
C GLN A 297 -5.30 -0.99 8.92
N TYR A 298 -6.60 -0.86 9.23
CA TYR A 298 -7.70 -1.53 8.53
C TYR A 298 -7.62 -1.21 7.04
N THR A 299 -8.15 -2.10 6.18
CA THR A 299 -8.24 -1.87 4.74
C THR A 299 -8.29 -0.39 4.40
N CYS A 300 -7.21 0.12 3.84
CA CYS A 300 -7.07 1.54 3.53
C CYS A 300 -6.34 1.73 2.20
N ALA A 301 -6.35 2.95 1.69
CA ALA A 301 -5.53 3.29 0.53
C ALA A 301 -4.05 3.09 0.83
N PHE A 302 -3.30 2.51 -0.10
CA PHE A 302 -1.86 2.28 0.02
C PHE A 302 -1.11 2.56 -1.28
N LEU A 303 0.16 2.93 -1.17
CA LEU A 303 1.08 3.14 -2.27
C LEU A 303 2.31 2.24 -2.08
N ASN A 304 2.66 1.51 -3.13
CA ASN A 304 3.82 0.62 -3.14
C ASN A 304 4.93 1.17 -4.01
N ALA A 305 6.14 1.15 -3.50
CA ALA A 305 7.31 1.61 -4.24
C ALA A 305 8.52 0.73 -3.93
N PHE A 306 9.32 0.46 -4.95
CA PHE A 306 10.53 -0.32 -4.86
C PHE A 306 11.73 0.51 -5.31
N ASN A 307 12.83 0.40 -4.59
CA ASN A 307 14.09 1.03 -4.96
C ASN A 307 15.06 -0.03 -5.52
N PRO A 308 15.22 -0.17 -6.84
CA PRO A 308 16.13 -1.15 -7.43
C PRO A 308 17.59 -0.97 -7.05
N ALA A 309 18.01 0.23 -6.66
CA ALA A 309 19.40 0.50 -6.28
C ALA A 309 19.75 -0.08 -4.90
N SER A 310 18.82 -0.08 -3.93
CA SER A 310 19.01 -0.65 -2.60
C SER A 310 18.37 -2.03 -2.42
N GLY A 311 17.45 -2.41 -3.30
CA GLY A 311 16.62 -3.60 -3.17
C GLY A 311 15.56 -3.50 -2.09
N ASP A 312 15.20 -2.28 -1.66
CA ASP A 312 14.26 -2.03 -0.59
C ASP A 312 12.84 -1.85 -1.12
N MET A 313 11.87 -2.45 -0.42
CA MET A 313 10.45 -2.31 -0.69
C MET A 313 9.80 -1.36 0.32
N HIS A 314 9.01 -0.41 -0.17
CA HIS A 314 8.32 0.58 0.64
C HIS A 314 6.82 0.50 0.40
N THR A 315 6.04 0.47 1.48
CA THR A 315 4.57 0.52 1.43
C THR A 315 4.09 1.65 2.31
N THR A 316 3.37 2.59 1.74
CA THR A 316 2.75 3.70 2.49
C THR A 316 1.26 3.48 2.62
N PHE A 317 0.74 3.53 3.84
CA PHE A 317 -0.68 3.45 4.18
C PHE A 317 -1.22 4.83 4.54
N PHE A 318 -2.43 5.14 4.09
CA PHE A 318 -3.05 6.45 4.21
C PHE A 318 -4.26 6.42 5.13
N GLY A 319 -4.11 6.85 6.38
CA GLY A 319 -5.19 6.90 7.36
C GLY A 319 -5.76 5.53 7.73
N GLY A 320 -7.08 5.41 7.76
CA GLY A 320 -7.76 4.18 8.14
C GLY A 320 -8.15 4.12 9.62
N MET A 321 -8.16 2.91 10.18
CA MET A 321 -8.38 2.65 11.62
C MET A 321 -7.22 1.82 12.14
N SER A 322 -6.76 2.08 13.37
CA SER A 322 -5.62 1.35 13.95
C SER A 322 -5.69 1.34 15.47
N VAL A 323 -5.16 0.30 16.12
CA VAL A 323 -5.02 0.25 17.59
C VAL A 323 -3.90 1.15 18.09
N TYR A 324 -2.98 1.55 17.25
CA TYR A 324 -1.96 2.55 17.56
C TYR A 324 -2.19 3.80 16.72
N TYR A 325 -1.95 4.95 17.31
CA TYR A 325 -2.02 6.25 16.65
C TYR A 325 -0.92 7.17 17.19
N TYR A 326 -0.58 8.21 16.45
CA TYR A 326 0.37 9.21 16.91
C TYR A 326 -0.35 10.37 17.61
N ASN A 327 -0.08 10.54 18.89
CA ASN A 327 -0.62 11.64 19.66
C ASN A 327 0.27 12.88 19.51
N GLU A 328 -0.25 13.94 18.86
CA GLU A 328 0.48 15.18 18.60
C GLU A 328 0.79 15.99 19.87
N ILE A 329 0.04 15.74 20.96
CA ILE A 329 0.26 16.45 22.25
C ILE A 329 1.43 15.82 23.00
N THR A 330 1.41 14.49 23.12
CA THR A 330 2.46 13.74 23.84
C THR A 330 3.70 13.47 22.97
N GLN A 331 3.59 13.66 21.65
CA GLN A 331 4.61 13.35 20.65
C GLN A 331 5.03 11.86 20.70
N GLN A 332 4.07 10.99 21.02
CA GLN A 332 4.30 9.56 21.17
C GLN A 332 3.24 8.74 20.43
N GLN A 333 3.60 7.51 20.13
CA GLN A 333 2.66 6.52 19.65
C GLN A 333 1.90 5.93 20.84
N GLU A 334 0.57 6.03 20.82
CA GLU A 334 -0.32 5.57 21.86
C GLU A 334 -1.18 4.39 21.37
N TYR A 335 -1.74 3.63 22.32
CA TYR A 335 -2.56 2.45 22.06
C TYR A 335 -4.00 2.70 22.51
N ASP A 336 -4.97 2.34 21.64
CA ASP A 336 -6.38 2.35 21.96
C ASP A 336 -7.05 1.07 21.42
N SER A 337 -7.56 0.23 22.32
CA SER A 337 -8.20 -1.04 21.97
C SER A 337 -9.53 -0.90 21.22
N LEU A 338 -10.09 0.29 21.15
CA LEU A 338 -11.31 0.59 20.38
C LEU A 338 -11.05 0.75 18.87
N VAL A 339 -9.80 0.64 18.45
CA VAL A 339 -9.40 0.73 17.03
C VAL A 339 -9.90 2.04 16.38
N PRO A 340 -9.45 3.22 16.86
CA PRO A 340 -9.94 4.50 16.40
C PRO A 340 -9.68 4.75 14.91
N PHE A 341 -10.49 5.63 14.31
CA PHE A 341 -10.13 6.30 13.06
C PHE A 341 -8.90 7.17 13.27
N ILE A 342 -7.95 7.10 12.38
CA ILE A 342 -6.71 7.86 12.43
C ILE A 342 -6.52 8.72 11.18
N ASN A 343 -5.67 9.72 11.28
CA ASN A 343 -5.19 10.52 10.15
C ASN A 343 -3.70 10.32 9.88
N ASP A 344 -3.09 9.36 10.53
CA ASP A 344 -1.68 9.05 10.35
C ASP A 344 -1.42 8.45 8.95
N ILE A 345 -0.30 8.85 8.37
CA ILE A 345 0.28 8.20 7.19
C ILE A 345 1.52 7.46 7.66
N THR A 346 1.63 6.19 7.33
CA THR A 346 2.75 5.35 7.75
C THR A 346 3.43 4.69 6.56
N THR A 347 4.74 4.63 6.59
CA THR A 347 5.53 3.91 5.58
C THR A 347 6.26 2.75 6.23
N LEU A 348 5.99 1.55 5.73
CA LEU A 348 6.75 0.35 6.05
C LEU A 348 7.85 0.18 5.02
N THR A 349 9.08 0.03 5.48
CA THR A 349 10.22 -0.31 4.64
C THR A 349 10.69 -1.72 4.98
N LYS A 350 10.66 -2.60 3.99
CA LYS A 350 11.33 -3.90 4.04
C LYS A 350 12.65 -3.77 3.31
N PHE A 351 13.72 -3.73 4.07
CA PHE A 351 15.08 -3.60 3.54
C PHE A 351 15.53 -4.88 2.84
N SER A 352 16.42 -4.76 1.89
CA SER A 352 17.06 -5.90 1.20
C SER A 352 17.75 -6.88 2.16
N SER A 353 18.12 -6.43 3.35
CA SER A 353 18.66 -7.26 4.44
C SER A 353 17.60 -8.15 5.12
N GLY A 354 16.32 -8.02 4.76
CA GLY A 354 15.19 -8.72 5.40
C GLY A 354 14.62 -8.05 6.66
N ILE A 355 15.26 -6.99 7.18
CA ILE A 355 14.73 -6.24 8.32
C ILE A 355 13.59 -5.34 7.83
N SER A 356 12.58 -5.14 8.67
CA SER A 356 11.48 -4.20 8.41
C SER A 356 11.47 -3.06 9.43
N GLU A 357 11.06 -1.87 8.98
CA GLU A 357 10.91 -0.67 9.81
C GLU A 357 9.58 0.01 9.48
N GLU A 358 8.91 0.54 10.51
CA GLU A 358 7.68 1.32 10.38
C GLU A 358 7.94 2.78 10.76
N LYS A 359 7.48 3.70 9.92
CA LYS A 359 7.59 5.13 10.12
C LYS A 359 6.27 5.84 9.99
N ILE A 360 6.00 6.74 10.93
CA ILE A 360 4.88 7.67 10.86
C ILE A 360 5.37 8.93 10.16
N SER A 361 4.69 9.34 9.09
CA SER A 361 5.01 10.55 8.36
C SER A 361 4.62 11.81 9.14
N ILE A 362 5.37 12.89 8.91
CA ILE A 362 4.96 14.22 9.38
C ILE A 362 3.74 14.76 8.62
N THR A 363 3.53 14.30 7.39
CA THR A 363 2.31 14.58 6.62
C THR A 363 1.17 13.74 7.16
N LYS A 364 0.00 14.34 7.34
CA LYS A 364 -1.21 13.69 7.82
C LYS A 364 -2.30 13.72 6.75
N MET A 365 -3.24 12.79 6.85
CA MET A 365 -4.50 12.90 6.13
C MET A 365 -5.25 14.15 6.61
N PRO A 366 -6.01 14.84 5.73
CA PRO A 366 -6.69 16.09 6.09
C PRO A 366 -7.88 15.91 7.03
N ALA A 367 -8.26 14.68 7.34
CA ALA A 367 -9.31 14.31 8.28
C ALA A 367 -9.10 12.86 8.74
N LEU A 368 -9.92 12.37 9.67
CA LEU A 368 -9.99 10.95 10.05
C LEU A 368 -10.68 10.17 8.91
N LEU A 369 -9.92 9.73 7.95
CA LEU A 369 -10.40 9.08 6.73
C LEU A 369 -9.38 8.07 6.20
N GLY A 370 -9.80 7.25 5.24
CA GLY A 370 -8.94 6.28 4.56
C GLY A 370 -9.42 4.84 4.65
N THR A 371 -10.18 4.49 5.70
CA THR A 371 -10.78 3.14 5.80
C THR A 371 -11.64 2.83 4.57
N ASN A 372 -11.38 1.70 3.91
CA ASN A 372 -12.04 1.28 2.67
C ASN A 372 -11.95 2.30 1.52
N ALA A 373 -10.90 3.13 1.52
CA ALA A 373 -10.55 4.00 0.41
C ALA A 373 -9.63 3.27 -0.58
N GLN A 374 -9.70 3.68 -1.84
CA GLN A 374 -8.87 3.14 -2.92
C GLN A 374 -7.75 4.12 -3.28
N PHE A 375 -6.52 3.62 -3.37
CA PHE A 375 -5.45 4.34 -4.05
C PHE A 375 -5.53 4.03 -5.55
N ILE A 376 -5.70 5.06 -6.36
CA ILE A 376 -5.78 4.97 -7.82
C ILE A 376 -4.44 5.42 -8.38
N LEU A 377 -3.61 4.47 -8.76
CA LEU A 377 -2.27 4.73 -9.27
C LEU A 377 -2.34 5.46 -10.61
N GLU A 378 -1.48 6.49 -10.79
CA GLU A 378 -1.32 7.18 -12.07
C GLU A 378 -0.71 6.22 -13.11
N PRO A 379 -1.42 5.91 -14.21
CA PRO A 379 -0.92 4.89 -15.15
C PRO A 379 0.42 5.23 -15.81
N SER A 380 0.74 6.51 -15.94
CA SER A 380 1.97 6.98 -16.59
C SER A 380 3.20 7.00 -15.68
N ILE A 381 3.04 6.77 -14.36
CA ILE A 381 4.17 6.72 -13.43
C ILE A 381 5.03 5.48 -13.72
N PRO A 382 6.35 5.57 -13.71
CA PRO A 382 7.23 4.41 -13.84
C PRO A 382 6.91 3.34 -12.79
N GLN A 383 6.49 2.15 -13.26
CA GLN A 383 6.04 1.07 -12.39
C GLN A 383 6.34 -0.30 -12.99
N PHE A 384 6.33 -1.32 -12.14
CA PHE A 384 6.30 -2.73 -12.54
C PHE A 384 4.88 -3.12 -12.99
N SER A 385 4.73 -4.24 -13.67
CA SER A 385 3.42 -4.77 -14.07
C SER A 385 2.46 -5.05 -12.89
N SER A 386 3.01 -5.17 -11.70
CA SER A 386 2.26 -5.34 -10.44
C SER A 386 1.75 -4.04 -9.82
N GLY A 387 1.98 -2.87 -10.45
CA GLY A 387 1.60 -1.57 -9.88
C GLY A 387 2.59 -1.02 -8.85
N VAL A 388 3.71 -1.67 -8.62
CA VAL A 388 4.77 -1.18 -7.72
C VAL A 388 5.58 -0.09 -8.43
N ILE A 389 5.66 1.11 -7.84
CA ILE A 389 6.38 2.26 -8.40
C ILE A 389 7.89 2.00 -8.38
N LYS A 390 8.58 2.35 -9.46
CA LYS A 390 10.04 2.32 -9.55
C LYS A 390 10.63 3.64 -9.07
N LEU A 391 11.04 3.70 -7.81
CA LEU A 391 11.50 4.95 -7.18
C LEU A 391 12.70 5.60 -7.87
N ASN A 392 13.63 4.79 -8.36
CA ASN A 392 14.85 5.27 -9.03
C ASN A 392 14.60 5.93 -10.39
N GLU A 393 13.43 5.73 -10.99
CA GLU A 393 13.03 6.35 -12.26
C GLU A 393 12.28 7.68 -12.05
N LEU A 394 11.99 8.05 -10.79
CA LEU A 394 11.34 9.31 -10.45
C LEU A 394 12.35 10.42 -10.20
N SER A 395 12.00 11.63 -10.59
CA SER A 395 12.80 12.83 -10.35
C SER A 395 11.93 13.95 -9.77
N GLY A 396 12.27 14.41 -8.56
CA GLY A 396 11.53 15.51 -7.91
C GLY A 396 10.08 15.16 -7.55
N ARG A 397 9.25 16.19 -7.42
CA ARG A 397 7.83 16.06 -7.08
C ARG A 397 7.06 15.38 -8.21
N THR A 398 6.62 14.16 -7.99
CA THR A 398 5.94 13.34 -8.98
C THR A 398 4.51 13.05 -8.53
N PHE A 399 3.55 13.21 -9.43
CA PHE A 399 2.17 12.82 -9.20
C PHE A 399 2.06 11.29 -9.22
N ALA A 400 1.67 10.70 -8.09
CA ALA A 400 1.59 9.25 -7.94
C ALA A 400 0.19 8.69 -8.19
N GLY A 401 -0.85 9.49 -7.98
CA GLY A 401 -2.23 9.02 -8.15
C GLY A 401 -3.21 9.73 -7.23
N TYR A 402 -4.36 9.11 -7.03
CA TYR A 402 -5.44 9.65 -6.22
C TYR A 402 -5.81 8.72 -5.08
N ILE A 403 -6.31 9.30 -3.98
CA ILE A 403 -7.09 8.57 -2.97
C ILE A 403 -8.55 8.93 -3.18
N PHE A 404 -9.41 7.91 -3.33
CA PHE A 404 -10.83 8.08 -3.60
C PHE A 404 -11.69 7.24 -2.66
N GLY A 405 -12.82 7.81 -2.24
CA GLY A 405 -13.83 7.11 -1.46
C GLY A 405 -13.41 6.80 -0.02
N GLY A 406 -13.95 5.71 0.51
CA GLY A 406 -13.71 5.30 1.89
C GLY A 406 -14.65 5.95 2.90
N ILE A 407 -14.37 5.73 4.17
CA ILE A 407 -15.15 6.23 5.30
C ILE A 407 -14.38 7.36 5.98
N ARG A 408 -15.08 8.44 6.30
CA ARG A 408 -14.61 9.57 7.09
C ARG A 408 -15.38 9.66 8.39
N ALA A 409 -14.69 9.81 9.52
CA ALA A 409 -15.27 10.04 10.83
C ALA A 409 -15.04 11.48 11.31
N LEU A 410 -15.90 11.96 12.23
CA LEU A 410 -15.70 13.25 12.90
C LEU A 410 -14.87 13.10 14.17
N LEU A 411 -14.98 11.95 14.84
CA LEU A 411 -14.27 11.63 16.08
C LEU A 411 -13.59 10.26 15.96
N PRO A 412 -12.45 10.02 16.63
CA PRO A 412 -11.68 8.79 16.50
C PRO A 412 -12.47 7.51 16.79
N ASN A 413 -13.20 7.46 17.89
CA ASN A 413 -13.82 6.24 18.41
C ASN A 413 -15.33 6.19 18.23
N ASN A 414 -15.90 7.08 17.42
CA ASN A 414 -17.36 7.13 17.38
C ASN A 414 -17.94 7.66 16.09
N THR A 415 -19.16 7.26 15.85
CA THR A 415 -20.10 7.90 14.93
C THR A 415 -20.47 9.31 15.41
N PRO A 416 -20.79 10.23 14.50
CA PRO A 416 -21.15 9.92 13.12
C PRO A 416 -19.95 9.77 12.19
N SER A 417 -20.06 8.80 11.29
CA SER A 417 -19.18 8.62 10.16
C SER A 417 -19.97 8.70 8.86
N PHE A 418 -19.30 9.02 7.77
CA PHE A 418 -19.89 9.29 6.46
C PHE A 418 -19.04 8.64 5.35
N PRO A 419 -19.62 8.34 4.18
CA PRO A 419 -18.81 8.04 3.02
C PRO A 419 -18.00 9.30 2.70
N SER A 420 -16.71 9.13 2.41
CA SER A 420 -15.81 10.25 2.18
C SER A 420 -16.17 10.99 0.88
N ASP A 421 -16.23 12.31 0.97
CA ASP A 421 -16.33 13.26 -0.14
C ASP A 421 -14.96 13.83 -0.55
N TYR A 422 -13.89 13.34 0.07
CA TYR A 422 -12.53 13.76 -0.24
C TYR A 422 -11.97 12.97 -1.43
N ILE A 423 -11.43 13.70 -2.38
CA ILE A 423 -10.57 13.18 -3.44
C ILE A 423 -9.23 13.88 -3.26
N LEU A 424 -8.18 13.09 -3.05
CA LEU A 424 -6.85 13.61 -2.78
C LEU A 424 -5.88 13.20 -3.89
N LYS A 425 -5.20 14.17 -4.50
CA LYS A 425 -4.00 13.89 -5.28
C LYS A 425 -2.85 13.60 -4.33
N VAL A 426 -2.09 12.58 -4.65
CA VAL A 426 -0.90 12.19 -3.92
C VAL A 426 0.32 12.50 -4.77
N TYR A 427 1.24 13.27 -4.23
CA TYR A 427 2.55 13.50 -4.83
C TYR A 427 3.61 12.90 -3.92
N ILE A 428 4.60 12.29 -4.54
CA ILE A 428 5.79 11.80 -3.85
C ILE A 428 7.02 12.50 -4.41
N THR A 429 7.96 12.83 -3.53
CA THR A 429 9.28 13.33 -3.91
C THR A 429 10.30 12.37 -3.34
N PRO A 430 10.92 11.51 -4.17
CA PRO A 430 11.93 10.60 -3.70
C PRO A 430 13.06 11.33 -2.98
N LYS A 431 13.45 10.83 -1.84
CA LYS A 431 14.68 11.23 -1.15
C LYS A 431 15.85 10.37 -1.63
N ILE A 432 15.75 9.89 -2.87
CA ILE A 432 16.76 9.02 -3.43
C ILE A 432 17.99 9.87 -3.75
N VAL A 433 19.01 9.63 -3.01
CA VAL A 433 20.36 9.89 -3.48
C VAL A 433 20.63 8.77 -4.49
N ASN A 434 20.81 9.10 -5.77
CA ASN A 434 21.21 8.13 -6.78
C ASN A 434 22.66 7.69 -6.50
N ILE A 435 22.83 6.83 -5.47
CA ILE A 435 24.11 6.20 -5.16
C ILE A 435 24.17 4.92 -5.99
N THR A 436 24.96 4.93 -7.03
CA THR A 436 25.24 3.72 -7.81
C THR A 436 26.49 3.06 -7.25
N PRO A 437 26.40 1.84 -6.68
CA PRO A 437 27.59 1.07 -6.37
C PRO A 437 28.34 0.75 -7.67
N LEU A 438 29.59 1.16 -7.79
CA LEU A 438 30.42 0.93 -8.99
C LEU A 438 31.17 -0.41 -8.95
N GLY A 439 30.69 -1.40 -8.18
CA GLY A 439 31.24 -2.75 -8.09
C GLY A 439 31.42 -3.25 -6.66
N SER A 440 31.57 -4.55 -6.50
CA SER A 440 31.79 -5.27 -5.23
C SER A 440 33.24 -5.22 -4.73
N ASN A 441 34.10 -4.44 -5.34
CA ASN A 441 35.49 -4.31 -4.89
C ASN A 441 35.53 -3.52 -3.58
N ILE A 442 36.03 -4.15 -2.53
CA ILE A 442 36.31 -3.48 -1.24
C ILE A 442 37.24 -2.31 -1.54
N ALA A 443 36.77 -1.10 -1.29
CA ALA A 443 37.60 0.09 -1.48
C ALA A 443 38.81 0.05 -0.54
N ALA A 444 40.00 0.21 -1.08
CA ALA A 444 41.25 0.15 -0.29
C ALA A 444 41.38 1.33 0.69
N LYS A 445 40.66 2.44 0.46
CA LYS A 445 40.69 3.66 1.29
C LYS A 445 39.39 4.47 1.12
N TYR A 446 39.13 5.36 2.09
CA TYR A 446 38.17 6.44 1.89
C TYR A 446 38.69 7.42 0.86
N GLU A 447 37.84 7.88 -0.03
CA GLU A 447 38.21 8.88 -1.04
C GLU A 447 36.95 9.65 -1.47
N LEU A 448 37.10 10.96 -1.68
CA LEU A 448 36.13 11.79 -2.36
C LEU A 448 36.76 12.27 -3.69
N SER A 449 36.20 11.85 -4.81
CA SER A 449 36.71 12.24 -6.14
C SER A 449 36.21 13.63 -6.54
N GLN A 450 36.94 14.27 -7.49
CA GLN A 450 36.46 15.48 -8.13
C GLN A 450 35.21 15.15 -8.94
N ASN A 451 34.18 16.00 -8.83
CA ASN A 451 32.96 15.84 -9.64
C ASN A 451 33.28 15.95 -11.14
N PHE A 452 32.55 15.19 -11.94
CA PHE A 452 32.70 15.22 -13.39
C PHE A 452 31.31 15.20 -14.08
N PRO A 453 31.10 16.13 -15.05
CA PRO A 453 31.98 17.23 -15.47
C PRO A 453 32.16 18.31 -14.40
N ASN A 454 33.27 19.06 -14.47
CA ASN A 454 33.53 20.25 -13.69
C ASN A 454 34.37 21.24 -14.53
N PRO A 455 33.87 22.40 -14.98
CA PRO A 455 32.52 22.93 -14.71
C PRO A 455 31.39 22.05 -15.22
N PHE A 456 30.17 22.21 -14.65
CA PHE A 456 28.98 21.43 -15.03
C PHE A 456 27.77 22.29 -15.36
N ASN A 457 26.82 21.72 -16.19
CA ASN A 457 25.57 22.37 -16.61
C ASN A 457 24.51 21.31 -16.98
N PRO A 458 23.35 21.25 -16.33
CA PRO A 458 23.17 21.61 -14.92
C PRO A 458 23.54 20.49 -13.97
N SER A 459 23.93 19.31 -14.46
CA SER A 459 24.20 18.11 -13.67
C SER A 459 25.65 17.66 -13.71
N THR A 460 26.07 17.01 -12.63
CA THR A 460 27.42 16.42 -12.47
C THR A 460 27.35 15.17 -11.62
N LYS A 461 28.37 14.33 -11.69
CA LYS A 461 28.54 13.13 -10.90
C LYS A 461 29.69 13.26 -9.91
N ILE A 462 29.47 12.76 -8.70
CA ILE A 462 30.48 12.76 -7.62
C ILE A 462 30.72 11.30 -7.24
N LYS A 463 31.98 10.87 -7.34
CA LYS A 463 32.41 9.54 -6.89
C LYS A 463 33.05 9.62 -5.53
N PHE A 464 32.80 8.63 -4.69
CA PHE A 464 33.47 8.49 -3.40
C PHE A 464 33.57 7.01 -3.00
N SER A 465 34.44 6.71 -2.03
CA SER A 465 34.61 5.37 -1.51
C SER A 465 34.55 5.30 0.01
N VAL A 466 33.98 4.19 0.50
CA VAL A 466 33.91 3.81 1.92
C VAL A 466 34.72 2.54 2.09
N ASN A 467 35.71 2.51 2.99
CA ASN A 467 36.69 1.40 3.04
C ASN A 467 36.46 0.40 4.18
N SER A 468 35.63 0.67 5.14
CA SER A 468 35.44 -0.23 6.29
C SER A 468 33.99 -0.34 6.72
N GLY A 469 33.53 -1.57 6.98
CA GLY A 469 32.27 -1.91 7.59
C GLY A 469 31.07 -1.14 7.07
N SER A 470 29.99 -1.09 7.82
CA SER A 470 28.85 -0.22 7.55
C SER A 470 29.03 1.10 8.32
N GLN A 471 29.28 2.21 7.63
CA GLN A 471 29.54 3.53 8.22
C GLN A 471 28.40 4.51 7.89
N GLU A 472 28.02 5.34 8.87
CA GLU A 472 27.17 6.50 8.59
C GLU A 472 27.93 7.44 7.66
N THR A 473 27.35 7.73 6.51
CA THR A 473 27.97 8.51 5.45
C THR A 473 27.05 9.63 5.03
N THR A 474 27.58 10.86 5.07
CA THR A 474 26.87 12.03 4.54
C THR A 474 27.69 12.68 3.44
N LEU A 475 27.01 13.11 2.37
CA LEU A 475 27.58 13.95 1.33
C LEU A 475 26.66 15.15 1.14
N LYS A 476 27.16 16.33 1.53
CA LYS A 476 26.39 17.57 1.55
C LYS A 476 26.97 18.59 0.58
N VAL A 477 26.11 19.43 0.00
CA VAL A 477 26.49 20.53 -0.89
C VAL A 477 26.24 21.86 -0.19
N PHE A 478 27.21 22.76 -0.31
CA PHE A 478 27.19 24.09 0.29
C PHE A 478 27.43 25.16 -0.77
N ASN A 479 26.80 26.31 -0.62
CA ASN A 479 27.13 27.50 -1.41
C ASN A 479 28.42 28.19 -0.92
N SER A 480 28.81 29.26 -1.60
CA SER A 480 30.02 30.04 -1.24
C SER A 480 29.94 30.73 0.13
N LEU A 481 28.76 30.87 0.70
CA LEU A 481 28.53 31.42 2.04
C LEU A 481 28.56 30.35 3.14
N GLY A 482 28.76 29.07 2.78
CA GLY A 482 28.74 27.95 3.72
C GLY A 482 27.34 27.44 4.10
N ASN A 483 26.29 27.94 3.49
CA ASN A 483 24.93 27.43 3.71
C ASN A 483 24.76 26.11 2.98
N GLU A 484 24.17 25.10 3.65
CA GLU A 484 23.79 23.83 3.05
C GLU A 484 22.67 24.08 2.02
N VAL A 485 22.90 23.65 0.78
CA VAL A 485 21.97 23.79 -0.35
C VAL A 485 21.56 22.46 -0.95
N GLY A 486 22.13 21.35 -0.48
CA GLY A 486 21.76 20.01 -0.89
C GLY A 486 22.37 18.95 0.02
N LEU A 487 21.60 17.89 0.26
CA LEU A 487 22.02 16.68 0.95
C LEU A 487 21.97 15.55 -0.06
N LEU A 488 23.13 15.04 -0.47
CA LEU A 488 23.24 14.04 -1.52
C LEU A 488 23.30 12.61 -1.00
N VAL A 489 23.88 12.42 0.17
CA VAL A 489 24.00 11.14 0.88
C VAL A 489 23.76 11.38 2.36
N ASN A 490 22.93 10.53 2.97
CA ASN A 490 22.74 10.48 4.41
C ASN A 490 22.31 9.06 4.80
N GLU A 491 23.25 8.12 4.63
CA GLU A 491 22.96 6.70 4.78
C GLU A 491 24.13 5.96 5.43
N ARG A 492 23.82 4.78 5.94
CA ARG A 492 24.83 3.86 6.40
C ARG A 492 25.29 2.97 5.22
N LEU A 493 26.49 3.26 4.70
CA LEU A 493 27.04 2.57 3.54
C LEU A 493 28.03 1.49 3.95
N SER A 494 27.96 0.34 3.27
CA SER A 494 28.98 -0.71 3.37
C SER A 494 30.27 -0.30 2.66
N ALA A 495 31.37 -1.04 2.89
CA ALA A 495 32.60 -0.83 2.14
C ALA A 495 32.33 -0.98 0.64
N GLY A 496 32.74 0.01 -0.17
CA GLY A 496 32.46 0.05 -1.61
C GLY A 496 32.82 1.37 -2.26
N VAL A 497 32.68 1.43 -3.58
CA VAL A 497 32.83 2.64 -4.39
C VAL A 497 31.45 3.06 -4.87
N TYR A 498 31.14 4.34 -4.71
CA TYR A 498 29.82 4.92 -4.95
C TYR A 498 29.90 6.11 -5.89
N GLU A 499 28.86 6.33 -6.67
CA GLU A 499 28.66 7.50 -7.51
C GLU A 499 27.29 8.11 -7.22
N VAL A 500 27.23 9.44 -7.09
CA VAL A 500 25.98 10.18 -6.90
C VAL A 500 25.88 11.30 -7.92
N SER A 501 24.68 11.54 -8.43
CA SER A 501 24.40 12.67 -9.34
C SER A 501 23.92 13.87 -8.55
N PHE A 502 24.38 15.07 -8.94
CA PHE A 502 23.94 16.35 -8.42
C PHE A 502 23.35 17.20 -9.56
N ASP A 503 22.13 17.65 -9.37
CA ASP A 503 21.42 18.56 -10.31
C ASP A 503 21.36 19.98 -9.73
N GLY A 504 22.05 20.91 -10.37
CA GLY A 504 22.07 22.33 -10.03
C GLY A 504 21.05 23.17 -10.83
N SER A 505 20.06 22.56 -11.51
CA SER A 505 19.10 23.29 -12.37
C SER A 505 18.36 24.42 -11.65
N LYS A 506 18.10 24.27 -10.36
CA LYS A 506 17.45 25.29 -9.50
C LYS A 506 18.41 26.27 -8.83
N MET A 507 19.71 26.14 -9.06
CA MET A 507 20.74 26.96 -8.43
C MET A 507 21.32 28.00 -9.38
N SER A 508 21.88 29.07 -8.86
CA SER A 508 22.57 30.10 -9.67
C SER A 508 23.95 29.60 -10.10
N SER A 509 24.43 30.08 -11.27
CA SER A 509 25.84 29.87 -11.65
C SER A 509 26.78 30.37 -10.56
N GLY A 510 27.82 29.59 -10.23
CA GLY A 510 28.73 29.94 -9.16
C GLY A 510 29.51 28.77 -8.61
N ILE A 511 30.32 29.08 -7.57
CA ILE A 511 31.11 28.08 -6.85
C ILE A 511 30.30 27.46 -5.75
N TYR A 512 30.35 26.12 -5.70
CA TYR A 512 29.76 25.29 -4.65
C TYR A 512 30.84 24.37 -4.08
N PHE A 513 30.61 23.89 -2.87
CA PHE A 513 31.46 22.93 -2.20
C PHE A 513 30.63 21.69 -1.85
N TYR A 514 31.23 20.51 -1.91
CA TYR A 514 30.62 19.29 -1.42
C TYR A 514 31.55 18.61 -0.42
N LYS A 515 30.94 18.13 0.67
CA LYS A 515 31.66 17.57 1.82
C LYS A 515 31.15 16.15 2.07
N LEU A 516 32.07 15.19 2.01
CA LEU A 516 31.86 13.81 2.45
C LEU A 516 32.28 13.67 3.90
N GLN A 517 31.44 13.02 4.69
CA GLN A 517 31.76 12.55 6.03
C GLN A 517 31.33 11.10 6.15
N SER A 518 32.21 10.18 6.56
CA SER A 518 31.94 8.75 6.72
C SER A 518 32.74 8.23 7.91
N GLY A 519 32.08 7.93 9.03
CA GLY A 519 32.74 7.69 10.31
C GLY A 519 33.62 8.86 10.72
N ASN A 520 34.90 8.59 10.89
CA ASN A 520 35.91 9.64 11.24
C ASN A 520 36.55 10.33 10.02
N PHE A 521 36.20 9.88 8.81
CA PHE A 521 36.74 10.49 7.59
C PHE A 521 35.91 11.71 7.18
N THR A 522 36.61 12.78 6.79
CA THR A 522 35.97 13.98 6.24
C THR A 522 36.84 14.57 5.13
N GLU A 523 36.25 14.85 3.98
CA GLU A 523 36.90 15.52 2.85
C GLU A 523 35.91 16.48 2.18
N THR A 524 36.44 17.64 1.69
CA THR A 524 35.65 18.67 0.99
C THR A 524 36.31 18.99 -0.34
N ARG A 525 35.46 19.13 -1.39
CA ARG A 525 35.89 19.52 -2.73
C ARG A 525 35.02 20.66 -3.29
N LYS A 526 35.58 21.36 -4.26
CA LYS A 526 34.96 22.50 -4.93
C LYS A 526 34.42 22.08 -6.30
N MET A 527 33.24 22.61 -6.69
CA MET A 527 32.67 22.47 -8.01
C MET A 527 32.17 23.79 -8.57
N LEU A 528 32.09 23.92 -9.89
CA LEU A 528 31.67 25.14 -10.59
C LEU A 528 30.45 24.84 -11.48
N LEU A 529 29.32 25.49 -11.16
CA LEU A 529 28.10 25.46 -11.98
C LEU A 529 28.14 26.64 -12.96
N ILE A 530 27.94 26.35 -14.23
CA ILE A 530 27.83 27.33 -15.32
C ILE A 530 26.52 27.03 -16.05
N LYS A 531 25.60 27.99 -16.07
CA LYS A 531 24.37 27.94 -16.87
C LYS A 531 24.57 28.73 -18.14
#